data_c8c7166e40fa243acf1cc5e7c64434e1
#
_entry.id   c8c7166e40fa243acf1cc5e7c64434e1
#
_cell.length_a   1.000
_cell.length_b   1.000
_cell.length_c   1.000
_cell.angle_alpha   90.00
_cell.angle_beta   90.00
_cell.angle_gamma   90.00
#
_symmetry.space_group_name_H-M   'P 1'
#
loop_
_entity.id
_entity.type
_entity.pdbx_description
1 polymer ?
#
loop_
_entity_poly.entity_id
_entity_poly.type
_entity_poly.pdbx_seq_one_letter_code
_entity_poly.pdbx_strand_id
1 'polypeptide(L)'
;FRSGVNYTGNYALKLKNASSAGYNRRIYVEIDTQELKNYQSLKSANLELNVMRYDAWNGAGNTNDERLKNTQFQVDVYGTDTNWMSNTITWNNGPNNLNVPNEEFIARQSFTNSSIMNNQNTISIDISNYLRKLIQSGEKIPAKLSFLLAITDSRLPGYDSDNAGFDAFSKEGAQKAYQDFLTGKLTLPTGQQLTEDSLAPKIVLSNVFEVKHESIEVTTEAGQAPKLPEKTTIFYSDGSQREVTVNWSEVPASSYQKEGIFTVVGRAAGVSMPIIANVKVTAKHIVGFKELPALDRLTGTSRGELNLPTEVIAKLDDGSETKLKVISWDDDVSNYSPSSPPGTYQFPAAVEEKIGIANPDERKIFQVVQTHAIPERIQFATETATIKSGEN
;
A
#
# COMPACT_ATOMS: atom_id res chain seq x y z
N PHE A 1 -53.90 10.20 12.12
CA PHE A 1 -52.71 10.95 11.80
C PHE A 1 -53.04 12.31 11.14
N ARG A 2 -52.33 13.36 11.47
CA ARG A 2 -52.56 14.70 10.93
C ARG A 2 -51.35 15.20 10.21
N SER A 3 -51.49 15.69 9.00
CA SER A 3 -50.44 16.10 8.10
C SER A 3 -49.51 17.20 8.65
N GLY A 4 -49.96 17.97 9.63
CA GLY A 4 -49.16 19.02 10.27
C GLY A 4 -48.59 18.65 11.66
N VAL A 5 -48.59 17.38 12.06
CA VAL A 5 -48.14 16.99 13.40
C VAL A 5 -46.68 16.56 13.35
N ASN A 6 -45.86 17.19 14.19
CA ASN A 6 -44.51 16.80 14.51
C ASN A 6 -44.51 15.82 15.71
N TYR A 7 -43.71 14.78 15.65
CA TYR A 7 -43.61 13.77 16.69
C TYR A 7 -42.29 13.88 17.48
N THR A 8 -41.57 14.96 17.33
CA THR A 8 -40.37 15.26 18.14
C THR A 8 -40.75 15.39 19.61
N GLY A 9 -40.00 14.82 20.49
CA GLY A 9 -40.31 14.74 21.91
C GLY A 9 -40.96 13.41 22.34
N ASN A 10 -41.39 12.57 21.39
CA ASN A 10 -41.59 11.18 21.65
C ASN A 10 -40.24 10.50 21.52
N TYR A 11 -39.83 9.73 22.52
CA TYR A 11 -38.55 9.02 22.57
C TYR A 11 -38.40 7.95 21.47
N ALA A 12 -39.33 7.90 20.50
CA ALA A 12 -39.40 6.90 19.45
C ALA A 12 -39.48 7.52 18.07
N LEU A 13 -38.66 6.99 17.16
CA LEU A 13 -38.76 7.15 15.72
C LEU A 13 -39.76 6.13 15.19
N LYS A 14 -40.83 6.57 14.56
CA LYS A 14 -41.88 5.67 14.08
C LYS A 14 -41.75 5.44 12.58
N LEU A 15 -41.56 4.16 12.17
CA LEU A 15 -41.63 3.74 10.79
C LEU A 15 -42.84 2.81 10.63
N LYS A 16 -43.77 3.18 9.76
CA LYS A 16 -44.97 2.40 9.54
C LYS A 16 -45.55 2.58 8.15
N ASN A 17 -45.95 1.48 7.55
CA ASN A 17 -46.87 1.43 6.43
C ASN A 17 -48.23 0.90 6.89
N ALA A 18 -49.30 1.51 6.45
CA ALA A 18 -50.65 1.13 6.81
C ALA A 18 -51.55 1.21 5.58
N SER A 19 -52.62 0.38 5.56
CA SER A 19 -53.65 0.38 4.51
C SER A 19 -54.28 1.75 4.28
N SER A 20 -54.38 2.57 5.32
CA SER A 20 -54.77 3.96 5.21
C SER A 20 -53.55 4.88 5.22
N ALA A 21 -53.35 5.63 4.14
CA ALA A 21 -52.23 6.55 3.98
C ALA A 21 -52.06 7.55 5.15
N GLY A 22 -53.13 7.90 5.82
CA GLY A 22 -53.09 8.77 7.01
C GLY A 22 -52.33 8.17 8.20
N TYR A 23 -52.08 6.88 8.23
CA TYR A 23 -51.36 6.20 9.30
C TYR A 23 -49.92 5.84 8.93
N ASN A 24 -49.46 6.18 7.72
CA ASN A 24 -48.08 6.00 7.33
C ASN A 24 -47.17 6.90 8.14
N ARG A 25 -45.97 6.39 8.46
CA ARG A 25 -44.90 7.08 9.19
C ARG A 25 -43.58 6.88 8.50
N ARG A 26 -42.78 7.92 8.51
CA ARG A 26 -41.42 7.93 7.96
C ARG A 26 -40.44 8.41 9.01
N ILE A 27 -39.20 7.96 8.90
CA ILE A 27 -38.11 8.37 9.77
C ILE A 27 -37.17 9.26 9.00
N TYR A 28 -36.76 10.36 9.59
CA TYR A 28 -35.65 11.19 9.15
C TYR A 28 -34.53 11.05 10.18
N VAL A 29 -33.31 10.77 9.70
CA VAL A 29 -32.14 10.66 10.52
C VAL A 29 -31.03 11.52 9.94
N GLU A 30 -30.41 12.34 10.78
CA GLU A 30 -29.24 13.12 10.43
C GLU A 30 -28.04 12.60 11.21
N ILE A 31 -26.96 12.29 10.50
CA ILE A 31 -25.73 11.71 11.06
C ILE A 31 -24.57 12.65 10.79
N ASP A 32 -23.78 12.96 11.80
CA ASP A 32 -22.52 13.68 11.67
C ASP A 32 -21.49 12.82 10.91
N THR A 33 -20.77 13.43 9.97
CA THR A 33 -19.81 12.76 9.11
C THR A 33 -18.37 13.04 9.48
N GLN A 34 -18.12 13.64 10.64
CA GLN A 34 -16.76 14.04 11.03
C GLN A 34 -15.80 12.86 11.02
N GLU A 35 -16.24 11.70 11.47
CA GLU A 35 -15.46 10.47 11.46
C GLU A 35 -15.20 9.93 10.05
N LEU A 36 -16.11 10.13 9.08
CA LEU A 36 -15.94 9.66 7.71
C LEU A 36 -14.72 10.25 7.01
N LYS A 37 -14.25 11.42 7.43
CA LYS A 37 -13.07 12.09 6.84
C LYS A 37 -11.78 11.32 7.08
N ASN A 38 -11.76 10.41 8.06
CA ASN A 38 -10.60 9.60 8.41
C ASN A 38 -10.53 8.30 7.60
N TYR A 39 -11.53 8.02 6.75
CA TYR A 39 -11.65 6.77 6.01
C TYR A 39 -11.28 6.98 4.54
N GLN A 40 -10.18 6.39 4.11
CA GLN A 40 -9.75 6.36 2.70
C GLN A 40 -10.36 5.18 1.94
N SER A 41 -10.64 4.09 2.65
CA SER A 41 -11.32 2.92 2.12
C SER A 41 -12.34 2.41 3.12
N LEU A 42 -13.41 1.80 2.64
CA LEU A 42 -14.53 1.35 3.45
C LEU A 42 -14.93 -0.06 3.03
N LYS A 43 -14.87 -1.01 3.97
CA LYS A 43 -15.32 -2.38 3.75
C LYS A 43 -16.84 -2.44 3.77
N SER A 44 -17.44 -1.97 4.84
CA SER A 44 -18.88 -1.90 4.99
C SER A 44 -19.32 -0.70 5.81
N ALA A 45 -20.52 -0.24 5.54
CA ALA A 45 -21.22 0.78 6.31
C ALA A 45 -22.67 0.39 6.44
N ASN A 46 -23.14 0.30 7.65
CA ASN A 46 -24.51 -0.04 7.95
C ASN A 46 -25.18 1.11 8.71
N LEU A 47 -26.35 1.54 8.23
CA LEU A 47 -27.23 2.43 8.99
C LEU A 47 -28.01 1.55 9.97
N GLU A 48 -27.82 1.79 11.27
CA GLU A 48 -28.42 0.99 12.32
C GLU A 48 -29.43 1.79 13.14
N LEU A 49 -30.58 1.15 13.42
CA LEU A 49 -31.60 1.62 14.31
C LEU A 49 -31.97 0.51 15.30
N ASN A 50 -32.02 0.85 16.58
CA ASN A 50 -32.44 -0.08 17.61
C ASN A 50 -33.95 0.00 17.83
N VAL A 51 -34.63 -1.14 17.74
CA VAL A 51 -36.08 -1.25 17.80
C VAL A 51 -36.54 -1.39 19.25
N MET A 52 -37.49 -0.53 19.65
CA MET A 52 -38.13 -0.57 20.96
C MET A 52 -39.39 -1.39 20.95
N ARG A 53 -40.12 -1.33 19.82
CA ARG A 53 -41.45 -1.94 19.69
C ARG A 53 -41.74 -2.28 18.23
N TYR A 54 -42.40 -3.38 18.02
CA TYR A 54 -42.88 -3.83 16.70
C TYR A 54 -44.37 -3.49 16.56
N ASP A 55 -44.72 -2.93 15.41
CA ASP A 55 -46.10 -2.83 14.99
C ASP A 55 -46.46 -4.08 14.15
N ALA A 56 -47.57 -4.66 14.53
CA ALA A 56 -48.24 -5.66 13.73
C ALA A 56 -49.70 -5.32 13.68
N TRP A 57 -50.43 -6.05 12.88
CA TRP A 57 -51.91 -5.95 12.82
C TRP A 57 -52.47 -5.92 14.24
N ASN A 58 -53.27 -4.87 14.57
CA ASN A 58 -53.86 -4.56 15.87
C ASN A 58 -52.99 -3.91 16.97
N GLY A 59 -51.75 -3.60 16.73
CA GLY A 59 -50.94 -2.86 17.71
C GLY A 59 -50.66 -3.56 19.05
N ALA A 60 -50.95 -4.83 19.15
CA ALA A 60 -50.75 -5.58 20.37
C ALA A 60 -49.37 -6.24 20.34
N GLY A 61 -48.42 -5.64 21.01
CA GLY A 61 -47.02 -6.08 21.07
C GLY A 61 -46.81 -7.36 21.88
N ASN A 62 -47.50 -8.44 21.58
CA ASN A 62 -47.10 -9.76 22.10
C ASN A 62 -45.99 -10.34 21.18
N THR A 63 -44.76 -10.27 21.62
CA THR A 63 -43.59 -10.79 20.89
C THR A 63 -43.62 -12.27 20.59
N ASN A 64 -44.55 -13.02 21.21
CA ASN A 64 -44.75 -14.46 20.99
C ASN A 64 -45.80 -14.78 19.90
N ASP A 65 -46.47 -13.74 19.35
CA ASP A 65 -47.41 -13.98 18.25
C ASP A 65 -46.63 -14.30 16.96
N GLU A 66 -46.87 -15.50 16.39
CA GLU A 66 -46.24 -15.94 15.16
C GLU A 66 -46.51 -15.01 13.97
N ARG A 67 -47.68 -14.37 13.96
CA ARG A 67 -48.03 -13.37 12.93
C ARG A 67 -47.14 -12.16 13.02
N LEU A 68 -46.86 -11.68 14.24
CA LEU A 68 -45.92 -10.59 14.48
C LEU A 68 -44.53 -10.96 14.00
N LYS A 69 -44.05 -12.15 14.38
CA LYS A 69 -42.73 -12.63 14.02
C LYS A 69 -42.53 -12.74 12.51
N ASN A 70 -43.57 -13.23 11.79
CA ASN A 70 -43.53 -13.50 10.35
C ASN A 70 -43.90 -12.29 9.48
N THR A 71 -44.24 -11.15 10.06
CA THR A 71 -44.45 -9.92 9.29
C THR A 71 -43.21 -9.56 8.49
N GLN A 72 -43.38 -9.46 7.17
CA GLN A 72 -42.32 -9.07 6.25
C GLN A 72 -42.58 -7.66 5.76
N PHE A 73 -41.51 -6.89 5.59
CA PHE A 73 -41.54 -5.56 5.01
C PHE A 73 -40.20 -5.17 4.40
N GLN A 74 -40.23 -4.18 3.53
CA GLN A 74 -39.03 -3.59 2.93
C GLN A 74 -38.86 -2.19 3.43
N VAL A 75 -37.64 -1.86 3.84
CA VAL A 75 -37.22 -0.51 4.18
C VAL A 75 -36.39 0.04 3.05
N ASP A 76 -36.81 1.16 2.51
CA ASP A 76 -36.08 1.97 1.56
C ASP A 76 -35.40 3.11 2.29
N VAL A 77 -34.14 3.38 1.92
CA VAL A 77 -33.34 4.49 2.40
C VAL A 77 -33.07 5.43 1.23
N TYR A 78 -33.33 6.69 1.44
CA TYR A 78 -33.07 7.76 0.49
C TYR A 78 -32.16 8.81 1.13
N GLY A 79 -31.29 9.42 0.35
CA GLY A 79 -30.63 10.67 0.71
C GLY A 79 -31.62 11.82 0.71
N THR A 80 -31.42 12.80 1.57
CA THR A 80 -32.27 13.97 1.62
C THR A 80 -31.49 15.21 2.06
N ASP A 81 -32.03 16.39 1.77
CA ASP A 81 -31.44 17.63 2.22
C ASP A 81 -31.35 17.71 3.75
N THR A 82 -30.33 18.41 4.23
CA THR A 82 -30.08 18.67 5.66
C THR A 82 -30.82 19.93 6.16
N ASN A 83 -31.67 20.56 5.34
CA ASN A 83 -32.37 21.82 5.65
C ASN A 83 -33.64 21.64 6.49
N TRP A 84 -33.70 20.58 7.27
CA TRP A 84 -34.83 20.34 8.17
C TRP A 84 -34.38 20.34 9.63
N MET A 85 -35.31 20.60 10.51
CA MET A 85 -35.09 20.56 11.95
C MET A 85 -36.02 19.54 12.60
N SER A 86 -35.52 18.76 13.53
CA SER A 86 -36.27 17.69 14.19
C SER A 86 -37.56 18.21 14.89
N ASN A 87 -37.55 19.42 15.41
CA ASN A 87 -38.66 20.02 16.12
C ASN A 87 -39.74 20.68 15.22
N THR A 88 -39.47 20.83 13.92
CA THR A 88 -40.42 21.47 12.98
C THR A 88 -40.82 20.60 11.80
N ILE A 89 -40.10 19.47 11.57
CA ILE A 89 -40.41 18.57 10.48
C ILE A 89 -41.77 17.89 10.66
N THR A 90 -42.56 17.90 9.59
CA THR A 90 -43.88 17.28 9.53
C THR A 90 -44.00 16.49 8.24
N TRP A 91 -45.11 15.78 8.06
CA TRP A 91 -45.41 15.11 6.79
C TRP A 91 -45.44 16.07 5.60
N ASN A 92 -45.85 17.31 5.81
CA ASN A 92 -46.06 18.29 4.73
C ASN A 92 -44.78 19.02 4.32
N ASN A 93 -43.82 19.18 5.21
CA ASN A 93 -42.60 19.94 4.96
C ASN A 93 -41.32 19.13 4.99
N GLY A 94 -41.44 17.84 5.23
CA GLY A 94 -40.26 16.96 5.16
C GLY A 94 -39.69 16.91 3.73
N PRO A 95 -38.38 17.08 3.55
CA PRO A 95 -37.76 16.98 2.23
C PRO A 95 -37.96 15.55 1.66
N ASN A 96 -38.14 15.46 0.35
CA ASN A 96 -38.38 14.20 -0.39
C ASN A 96 -39.61 13.39 0.09
N ASN A 97 -40.62 14.10 0.54
CA ASN A 97 -41.61 13.52 1.42
C ASN A 97 -42.63 12.58 0.75
N LEU A 98 -43.09 12.78 -0.44
CA LEU A 98 -44.37 12.13 -0.80
C LEU A 98 -44.44 11.41 -2.13
N ASN A 99 -43.77 11.90 -3.10
CA ASN A 99 -43.83 11.38 -4.46
C ASN A 99 -42.43 11.33 -5.00
N VAL A 100 -41.56 10.77 -4.19
CA VAL A 100 -40.13 10.73 -4.43
C VAL A 100 -39.85 10.26 -5.84
N PRO A 101 -39.45 11.14 -6.73
CA PRO A 101 -38.62 10.71 -7.82
C PRO A 101 -37.37 10.14 -7.19
N ASN A 102 -36.93 9.01 -7.65
CA ASN A 102 -35.80 8.21 -7.15
C ASN A 102 -34.42 8.88 -7.21
N GLU A 103 -34.33 10.19 -7.08
CA GLU A 103 -33.09 10.93 -7.35
C GLU A 103 -31.99 10.63 -6.34
N GLU A 104 -32.35 10.11 -5.17
CA GLU A 104 -31.36 9.76 -4.15
C GLU A 104 -31.64 8.41 -3.47
N PHE A 105 -32.17 7.45 -4.19
CA PHE A 105 -32.31 6.10 -3.66
C PHE A 105 -30.94 5.51 -3.31
N ILE A 106 -30.78 5.09 -2.05
CA ILE A 106 -29.52 4.57 -1.49
C ILE A 106 -29.53 3.06 -1.37
N ALA A 107 -30.55 2.53 -0.69
CA ALA A 107 -30.62 1.10 -0.38
C ALA A 107 -32.06 0.64 -0.17
N ARG A 108 -32.30 -0.65 -0.43
CA ARG A 108 -33.52 -1.38 -0.09
C ARG A 108 -33.14 -2.68 0.60
N GLN A 109 -33.78 -2.94 1.74
CA GLN A 109 -33.55 -4.17 2.47
C GLN A 109 -34.85 -4.73 3.02
N SER A 110 -35.02 -6.05 2.86
CA SER A 110 -36.19 -6.79 3.39
C SER A 110 -35.89 -7.31 4.78
N PHE A 111 -36.89 -7.24 5.65
CA PHE A 111 -36.85 -7.73 7.01
C PHE A 111 -38.08 -8.56 7.35
N THR A 112 -37.90 -9.47 8.31
CA THR A 112 -38.99 -9.97 9.15
C THR A 112 -38.79 -9.50 10.57
N ASN A 113 -39.85 -9.36 11.34
CA ASN A 113 -39.68 -9.02 12.76
C ASN A 113 -38.80 -10.04 13.49
N SER A 114 -38.89 -11.33 13.13
CA SER A 114 -37.98 -12.37 13.65
C SER A 114 -36.52 -12.09 13.32
N SER A 115 -36.23 -11.66 12.10
CA SER A 115 -34.83 -11.36 11.72
C SER A 115 -34.26 -10.21 12.53
N ILE A 116 -35.07 -9.20 12.84
CA ILE A 116 -34.67 -8.06 13.66
C ILE A 116 -34.51 -8.47 15.13
N MET A 117 -35.45 -9.26 15.66
CA MET A 117 -35.37 -9.80 17.02
C MET A 117 -34.12 -10.64 17.22
N ASN A 118 -33.78 -11.50 16.27
CA ASN A 118 -32.59 -12.34 16.31
C ASN A 118 -31.28 -11.52 16.16
N ASN A 119 -31.37 -10.33 15.56
CA ASN A 119 -30.27 -9.36 15.49
C ASN A 119 -30.33 -8.36 16.64
N GLN A 120 -30.60 -8.83 17.86
CA GLN A 120 -30.64 -8.01 19.10
C GLN A 120 -31.56 -6.79 18.98
N ASN A 121 -32.68 -6.91 18.30
CA ASN A 121 -33.62 -5.82 17.99
C ASN A 121 -33.00 -4.67 17.18
N THR A 122 -32.00 -4.95 16.37
CA THR A 122 -31.34 -3.94 15.53
C THR A 122 -31.69 -4.16 14.06
N ILE A 123 -32.19 -3.10 13.42
CA ILE A 123 -32.25 -2.97 11.98
C ILE A 123 -30.91 -2.47 11.50
N SER A 124 -30.28 -3.22 10.59
CA SER A 124 -29.00 -2.88 9.99
C SER A 124 -29.17 -2.86 8.47
N ILE A 125 -29.01 -1.72 7.83
CA ILE A 125 -29.21 -1.52 6.39
C ILE A 125 -27.87 -1.18 5.76
N ASP A 126 -27.44 -1.99 4.78
CA ASP A 126 -26.18 -1.77 4.07
C ASP A 126 -26.25 -0.55 3.15
N ILE A 127 -25.50 0.48 3.49
CA ILE A 127 -25.33 1.71 2.72
C ILE A 127 -23.89 1.87 2.19
N SER A 128 -23.12 0.77 2.16
CA SER A 128 -21.69 0.76 1.81
C SER A 128 -21.41 1.36 0.44
N ASN A 129 -22.25 1.02 -0.55
CA ASN A 129 -22.05 1.51 -1.92
C ASN A 129 -22.21 3.03 -2.01
N TYR A 130 -23.16 3.59 -1.29
CA TYR A 130 -23.39 5.03 -1.23
C TYR A 130 -22.17 5.74 -0.60
N LEU A 131 -21.73 5.30 0.57
CA LEU A 131 -20.61 5.94 1.25
C LEU A 131 -19.28 5.74 0.51
N ARG A 132 -19.06 4.57 -0.13
CA ARG A 132 -17.87 4.38 -0.97
C ARG A 132 -17.83 5.37 -2.14
N LYS A 133 -18.95 5.57 -2.83
CA LYS A 133 -19.03 6.57 -3.91
C LYS A 133 -18.71 7.97 -3.38
N LEU A 134 -19.26 8.33 -2.23
CA LEU A 134 -19.02 9.63 -1.61
C LEU A 134 -17.55 9.84 -1.23
N ILE A 135 -16.90 8.83 -0.65
CA ILE A 135 -15.47 8.88 -0.31
C ILE A 135 -14.58 8.93 -1.57
N GLN A 136 -14.95 8.18 -2.62
CA GLN A 136 -14.16 8.06 -3.86
C GLN A 136 -14.36 9.25 -4.82
N SER A 137 -15.43 10.03 -4.67
CA SER A 137 -15.67 11.19 -5.54
C SER A 137 -14.59 12.25 -5.48
N GLY A 138 -13.83 12.28 -4.38
CA GLY A 138 -12.86 13.34 -4.11
C GLY A 138 -13.48 14.69 -3.75
N GLU A 139 -14.79 14.77 -3.71
CA GLU A 139 -15.53 15.96 -3.26
C GLU A 139 -15.46 16.07 -1.73
N LYS A 140 -15.68 17.29 -1.25
CA LYS A 140 -15.76 17.52 0.20
C LYS A 140 -16.98 16.80 0.77
N ILE A 141 -16.76 15.81 1.62
CA ILE A 141 -17.84 15.15 2.34
C ILE A 141 -18.63 16.19 3.14
N PRO A 142 -19.96 16.28 2.98
CA PRO A 142 -20.79 17.18 3.78
C PRO A 142 -20.57 16.96 5.28
N ALA A 143 -20.73 17.98 6.09
CA ALA A 143 -20.57 17.85 7.55
C ALA A 143 -21.61 16.92 8.18
N LYS A 144 -22.74 16.75 7.51
CA LYS A 144 -23.84 15.88 7.93
C LYS A 144 -24.45 15.20 6.71
N LEU A 145 -24.90 13.97 6.90
CA LEU A 145 -25.72 13.23 5.96
C LEU A 145 -27.11 13.03 6.55
N SER A 146 -28.12 13.24 5.72
CA SER A 146 -29.51 13.07 6.10
C SER A 146 -30.15 11.95 5.29
N PHE A 147 -30.89 11.10 5.99
CA PHE A 147 -31.56 9.94 5.43
C PHE A 147 -33.06 9.97 5.72
N LEU A 148 -33.82 9.62 4.71
CA LEU A 148 -35.24 9.31 4.83
C LEU A 148 -35.42 7.80 4.76
N LEU A 149 -36.11 7.22 5.74
CA LEU A 149 -36.51 5.81 5.73
C LEU A 149 -38.01 5.70 5.51
N ALA A 150 -38.40 4.79 4.63
CA ALA A 150 -39.81 4.50 4.35
C ALA A 150 -40.01 2.97 4.20
N ILE A 151 -41.16 2.47 4.65
CA ILE A 151 -41.61 1.13 4.29
C ILE A 151 -42.41 1.26 3.00
N THR A 152 -41.95 0.62 1.94
CA THR A 152 -42.56 0.68 0.61
C THR A 152 -43.37 -0.56 0.25
N ASP A 153 -43.02 -1.70 0.84
CA ASP A 153 -43.78 -2.94 0.71
C ASP A 153 -43.86 -3.61 2.08
N SER A 154 -45.06 -4.01 2.48
CA SER A 154 -45.31 -4.78 3.69
C SER A 154 -46.38 -5.81 3.41
N ARG A 155 -46.11 -7.07 3.72
CA ARG A 155 -47.06 -8.16 3.55
C ARG A 155 -47.05 -9.03 4.79
N LEU A 156 -48.30 -9.28 5.25
CA LEU A 156 -48.51 -10.23 6.31
C LEU A 156 -49.11 -11.51 5.70
N PRO A 157 -48.43 -12.65 5.74
CA PRO A 157 -48.94 -13.88 5.15
C PRO A 157 -50.34 -14.23 5.74
N GLY A 158 -51.33 -14.39 4.86
CA GLY A 158 -52.70 -14.75 5.24
C GLY A 158 -53.60 -13.62 5.77
N TYR A 159 -53.13 -12.38 5.67
CA TYR A 159 -53.91 -11.20 6.05
C TYR A 159 -53.81 -10.08 5.00
N ASP A 160 -54.92 -9.45 4.70
CA ASP A 160 -55.01 -8.29 3.81
C ASP A 160 -54.52 -6.98 4.47
N SER A 161 -53.74 -7.06 5.54
CA SER A 161 -53.34 -5.87 6.25
C SER A 161 -51.95 -5.45 5.89
N ASP A 162 -51.82 -4.21 5.47
CA ASP A 162 -50.57 -3.54 5.14
C ASP A 162 -49.92 -2.91 6.36
N ASN A 163 -50.32 -3.29 7.58
CA ASN A 163 -49.81 -2.70 8.81
C ASN A 163 -48.50 -3.40 9.21
N ALA A 164 -47.41 -2.88 8.75
CA ALA A 164 -46.08 -3.28 9.19
C ALA A 164 -45.30 -2.05 9.65
N GLY A 165 -44.48 -2.22 10.66
CA GLY A 165 -43.62 -1.16 11.14
C GLY A 165 -42.97 -1.44 12.47
N PHE A 166 -42.26 -0.48 12.95
CA PHE A 166 -41.60 -0.52 14.24
C PHE A 166 -41.43 0.91 14.81
N ASP A 167 -41.24 0.96 16.11
CA ASP A 167 -40.73 2.15 16.80
C ASP A 167 -39.25 1.88 17.13
N ALA A 168 -38.35 2.73 16.67
CA ALA A 168 -36.95 2.72 17.05
C ALA A 168 -36.63 3.82 18.05
N PHE A 169 -35.55 3.71 18.77
CA PHE A 169 -35.07 4.78 19.64
C PHE A 169 -34.68 6.01 18.80
N SER A 170 -35.13 7.19 19.22
CA SER A 170 -34.52 8.44 18.84
C SER A 170 -33.23 8.68 19.63
N LYS A 171 -32.48 9.73 19.34
CA LYS A 171 -31.32 10.13 20.16
C LYS A 171 -31.76 10.41 21.61
N GLU A 172 -32.84 11.19 21.78
CA GLU A 172 -33.41 11.53 23.11
C GLU A 172 -33.96 10.28 23.80
N GLY A 173 -34.55 9.36 23.05
CA GLY A 173 -35.00 8.07 23.55
C GLY A 173 -33.88 7.18 24.05
N ALA A 174 -32.76 7.15 23.33
CA ALA A 174 -31.56 6.43 23.72
C ALA A 174 -30.96 7.00 25.01
N GLN A 175 -30.83 8.32 25.10
CA GLN A 175 -30.40 9.03 26.31
C GLN A 175 -31.28 8.73 27.52
N LYS A 176 -32.61 8.80 27.34
CA LYS A 176 -33.54 8.45 28.40
C LYS A 176 -33.41 6.99 28.83
N ALA A 177 -33.30 6.05 27.91
CA ALA A 177 -33.11 4.64 28.23
C ALA A 177 -31.80 4.41 29.03
N TYR A 178 -30.75 5.13 28.69
CA TYR A 178 -29.49 5.11 29.42
C TYR A 178 -29.66 5.63 30.86
N GLN A 179 -30.39 6.76 31.05
CA GLN A 179 -30.68 7.28 32.37
C GLN A 179 -31.55 6.31 33.20
N ASP A 180 -32.55 5.68 32.57
CA ASP A 180 -33.37 4.67 33.20
C ASP A 180 -32.57 3.41 33.59
N PHE A 181 -31.57 3.04 32.79
CA PHE A 181 -30.60 1.99 33.12
C PHE A 181 -29.73 2.36 34.31
N LEU A 182 -29.13 3.53 34.33
CA LEU A 182 -28.29 4.02 35.42
C LEU A 182 -29.05 4.11 36.75
N THR A 183 -30.36 4.40 36.69
CA THR A 183 -31.24 4.53 37.86
C THR A 183 -31.94 3.22 38.26
N GLY A 184 -31.63 2.11 37.58
CA GLY A 184 -32.22 0.79 37.85
C GLY A 184 -33.69 0.63 37.43
N LYS A 185 -34.24 1.61 36.66
CA LYS A 185 -35.59 1.52 36.10
C LYS A 185 -35.65 0.64 34.83
N LEU A 186 -34.52 0.52 34.16
CA LEU A 186 -34.34 -0.36 33.00
C LEU A 186 -33.30 -1.43 33.36
N THR A 187 -33.69 -2.71 33.24
CA THR A 187 -32.81 -3.85 33.44
C THR A 187 -32.49 -4.47 32.08
N LEU A 188 -31.21 -4.73 31.86
CA LEU A 188 -30.74 -5.42 30.64
C LEU A 188 -30.47 -6.90 30.96
N PRO A 189 -30.46 -7.76 29.92
CA PRO A 189 -29.96 -9.14 30.09
C PRO A 189 -28.55 -9.14 30.69
N THR A 190 -28.24 -10.16 31.47
CA THR A 190 -26.98 -10.30 32.21
C THR A 190 -25.77 -10.13 31.27
N GLY A 191 -24.89 -9.20 31.59
CA GLY A 191 -23.65 -8.95 30.85
C GLY A 191 -23.73 -7.88 29.74
N GLN A 192 -24.90 -7.33 29.46
CA GLN A 192 -25.01 -6.21 28.52
C GLN A 192 -24.70 -4.88 29.23
N GLN A 193 -23.87 -4.07 28.59
CA GLN A 193 -23.55 -2.71 29.00
C GLN A 193 -24.26 -1.72 28.06
N LEU A 194 -24.93 -0.72 28.63
CA LEU A 194 -25.51 0.36 27.87
C LEU A 194 -24.65 1.61 28.01
N THR A 195 -24.39 2.29 26.91
CA THR A 195 -23.80 3.63 26.88
C THR A 195 -24.83 4.62 26.41
N GLU A 196 -24.60 5.91 26.60
CA GLU A 196 -25.53 6.96 26.24
C GLU A 196 -25.98 6.88 24.75
N ASP A 197 -25.06 6.51 23.84
CA ASP A 197 -25.32 6.46 22.41
C ASP A 197 -25.55 5.03 21.87
N SER A 198 -25.57 4.01 22.74
CA SER A 198 -25.68 2.60 22.29
C SER A 198 -26.92 2.35 21.46
N LEU A 199 -28.05 2.94 21.83
CA LEU A 199 -29.36 2.73 21.20
C LEU A 199 -29.72 3.80 20.17
N ALA A 200 -28.96 4.89 20.08
CA ALA A 200 -29.21 5.94 19.10
C ALA A 200 -28.99 5.45 17.67
N PRO A 201 -29.69 6.05 16.67
CA PRO A 201 -29.40 5.81 15.29
C PRO A 201 -27.93 6.13 14.98
N LYS A 202 -27.26 5.25 14.23
CA LYS A 202 -25.82 5.40 13.92
C LYS A 202 -25.45 4.77 12.60
N ILE A 203 -24.31 5.15 12.06
CA ILE A 203 -23.64 4.43 10.99
C ILE A 203 -22.49 3.63 11.60
N VAL A 204 -22.52 2.32 11.44
CA VAL A 204 -21.44 1.43 11.85
C VAL A 204 -20.52 1.20 10.64
N LEU A 205 -19.27 1.60 10.77
CA LEU A 205 -18.28 1.53 9.71
C LEU A 205 -17.32 0.39 9.97
N SER A 206 -16.93 -0.31 8.92
CA SER A 206 -15.82 -1.26 8.94
C SER A 206 -14.79 -0.86 7.91
N ASN A 207 -13.55 -0.72 8.34
CA ASN A 207 -12.44 -0.32 7.50
C ASN A 207 -11.71 -1.50 6.91
N VAL A 208 -11.24 -1.28 5.68
CA VAL A 208 -10.22 -2.08 5.04
C VAL A 208 -9.05 -1.14 4.75
N PHE A 209 -7.89 -1.42 5.33
CA PHE A 209 -6.67 -0.65 5.07
C PHE A 209 -5.55 -1.59 4.60
N GLU A 210 -4.62 -1.02 3.85
CA GLU A 210 -3.45 -1.75 3.36
C GLU A 210 -2.53 -2.08 4.54
N VAL A 211 -2.12 -3.36 4.66
CA VAL A 211 -1.22 -3.84 5.71
C VAL A 211 0.20 -3.95 5.18
N LYS A 212 0.36 -4.54 4.00
CA LYS A 212 1.65 -4.74 3.34
C LYS A 212 1.46 -4.99 1.85
N HIS A 213 2.52 -4.84 1.09
CA HIS A 213 2.62 -5.40 -0.27
C HIS A 213 3.49 -6.67 -0.27
N GLU A 214 3.43 -7.43 -1.33
CA GLU A 214 4.34 -8.54 -1.57
C GLU A 214 5.79 -8.05 -1.63
N SER A 215 6.74 -8.83 -1.08
CA SER A 215 8.16 -8.48 -1.15
C SER A 215 8.64 -8.52 -2.60
N ILE A 216 9.29 -7.45 -3.04
CA ILE A 216 9.78 -7.31 -4.40
C ILE A 216 11.31 -7.23 -4.35
N GLU A 217 11.97 -8.32 -4.76
CA GLU A 217 13.40 -8.42 -4.87
C GLU A 217 13.79 -8.55 -6.35
N VAL A 218 14.62 -7.65 -6.82
CA VAL A 218 15.09 -7.60 -8.21
C VAL A 218 16.60 -7.66 -8.24
N THR A 219 17.15 -8.49 -9.11
CA THR A 219 18.60 -8.55 -9.35
C THR A 219 18.88 -8.05 -10.76
N THR A 220 19.90 -7.23 -10.91
CA THR A 220 20.43 -6.76 -12.20
C THR A 220 21.93 -6.77 -12.20
N GLU A 221 22.55 -6.80 -13.38
CA GLU A 221 23.98 -6.63 -13.53
C GLU A 221 24.35 -5.15 -13.58
N ALA A 222 25.53 -4.79 -13.09
CA ALA A 222 26.00 -3.42 -13.17
C ALA A 222 26.07 -2.94 -14.63
N GLY A 223 25.50 -1.75 -14.85
CA GLY A 223 25.29 -1.16 -16.18
C GLY A 223 23.99 -1.53 -16.87
N GLN A 224 23.19 -2.43 -16.29
CA GLN A 224 21.88 -2.83 -16.82
C GLN A 224 20.76 -2.25 -15.95
N ALA A 225 19.78 -1.59 -16.59
CA ALA A 225 18.63 -1.09 -15.87
C ALA A 225 17.80 -2.26 -15.26
N PRO A 226 17.37 -2.15 -14.00
CA PRO A 226 16.59 -3.21 -13.37
C PRO A 226 15.23 -3.36 -14.03
N LYS A 227 14.76 -4.58 -14.22
CA LYS A 227 13.41 -4.89 -14.71
C LYS A 227 12.47 -5.02 -13.54
N LEU A 228 11.78 -3.93 -13.21
CA LEU A 228 10.80 -3.89 -12.13
C LEU A 228 9.49 -4.54 -12.59
N PRO A 229 8.77 -5.27 -11.71
CA PRO A 229 7.50 -5.90 -12.06
C PRO A 229 6.42 -4.85 -12.33
N GLU A 230 5.56 -5.09 -13.30
CA GLU A 230 4.44 -4.20 -13.62
C GLU A 230 3.32 -4.26 -12.58
N LYS A 231 3.24 -5.35 -11.82
CA LYS A 231 2.18 -5.62 -10.86
C LYS A 231 2.74 -6.16 -9.56
N THR A 232 1.97 -5.97 -8.48
CA THR A 232 2.22 -6.57 -7.17
C THR A 232 0.93 -6.83 -6.43
N THR A 233 0.99 -7.65 -5.37
CA THR A 233 -0.15 -7.96 -4.52
C THR A 233 -0.13 -7.08 -3.26
N ILE A 234 -1.27 -6.43 -2.99
CA ILE A 234 -1.52 -5.69 -1.76
C ILE A 234 -2.37 -6.56 -0.83
N PHE A 235 -1.96 -6.67 0.42
CA PHE A 235 -2.68 -7.39 1.47
C PHE A 235 -3.38 -6.40 2.38
N TYR A 236 -4.66 -6.68 2.70
CA TYR A 236 -5.52 -5.80 3.48
C TYR A 236 -5.79 -6.37 4.88
N SER A 237 -6.21 -5.50 5.79
CA SER A 237 -6.48 -5.80 7.20
C SER A 237 -7.58 -6.85 7.43
N ASP A 238 -8.44 -7.09 6.44
CA ASP A 238 -9.50 -8.10 6.48
C ASP A 238 -9.08 -9.46 5.91
N GLY A 239 -7.79 -9.61 5.59
CA GLY A 239 -7.23 -10.82 4.96
C GLY A 239 -7.45 -10.90 3.45
N SER A 240 -8.15 -9.94 2.85
CA SER A 240 -8.27 -9.88 1.38
C SER A 240 -6.96 -9.45 0.74
N GLN A 241 -6.80 -9.75 -0.55
CA GLN A 241 -5.66 -9.35 -1.34
C GLN A 241 -6.11 -8.88 -2.72
N ARG A 242 -5.34 -7.96 -3.30
CA ARG A 242 -5.61 -7.41 -4.63
C ARG A 242 -4.32 -7.21 -5.41
N GLU A 243 -4.29 -7.68 -6.65
CA GLU A 243 -3.24 -7.36 -7.61
C GLU A 243 -3.44 -5.92 -8.12
N VAL A 244 -2.36 -5.16 -8.15
CA VAL A 244 -2.36 -3.76 -8.62
C VAL A 244 -1.23 -3.51 -9.59
N THR A 245 -1.45 -2.63 -10.57
CA THR A 245 -0.41 -2.14 -11.46
C THR A 245 0.40 -1.06 -10.75
N VAL A 246 1.73 -1.16 -10.84
CA VAL A 246 2.66 -0.26 -10.17
C VAL A 246 3.28 0.72 -11.15
N ASN A 247 3.21 1.99 -10.83
CA ASN A 247 3.96 3.05 -11.51
C ASN A 247 5.24 3.33 -10.71
N TRP A 248 6.37 2.86 -11.22
CA TRP A 248 7.67 3.03 -10.59
C TRP A 248 8.25 4.42 -10.84
N SER A 249 8.95 4.95 -9.85
CA SER A 249 9.79 6.13 -10.04
C SER A 249 10.92 5.81 -11.01
N GLU A 250 11.38 6.84 -11.73
CA GLU A 250 12.55 6.72 -12.60
C GLU A 250 13.78 6.26 -11.82
N VAL A 251 14.53 5.30 -12.37
CA VAL A 251 15.78 4.81 -11.79
C VAL A 251 16.96 5.47 -12.49
N PRO A 252 17.70 6.36 -11.80
CA PRO A 252 18.87 7.01 -12.39
C PRO A 252 19.94 5.99 -12.78
N ALA A 253 20.58 6.17 -13.93
CA ALA A 253 21.62 5.27 -14.40
C ALA A 253 22.76 5.08 -13.38
N SER A 254 23.10 6.12 -12.62
CA SER A 254 24.09 6.06 -11.56
C SER A 254 23.81 5.04 -10.46
N SER A 255 22.54 4.68 -10.26
CA SER A 255 22.12 3.76 -9.20
C SER A 255 22.49 2.29 -9.48
N TYR A 256 22.74 1.93 -10.74
CA TYR A 256 23.06 0.56 -11.14
C TYR A 256 24.39 0.42 -11.92
N GLN A 257 25.30 1.39 -11.83
CA GLN A 257 26.62 1.31 -12.46
C GLN A 257 27.63 0.50 -11.66
N LYS A 258 27.47 0.44 -10.35
CA LYS A 258 28.36 -0.28 -9.44
C LYS A 258 27.56 -1.30 -8.63
N GLU A 259 28.22 -2.34 -8.20
CA GLU A 259 27.66 -3.32 -7.26
C GLU A 259 27.12 -2.64 -6.00
N GLY A 260 25.96 -3.11 -5.53
CA GLY A 260 25.31 -2.56 -4.35
C GLY A 260 23.84 -2.93 -4.25
N ILE A 261 23.17 -2.32 -3.29
CA ILE A 261 21.74 -2.47 -3.08
C ILE A 261 21.12 -1.08 -3.00
N PHE A 262 19.97 -0.90 -3.67
CA PHE A 262 19.17 0.32 -3.56
C PHE A 262 17.69 -0.02 -3.62
N THR A 263 16.83 0.94 -3.28
CA THR A 263 15.38 0.76 -3.33
C THR A 263 14.75 1.65 -4.39
N VAL A 264 13.67 1.15 -5.01
CA VAL A 264 12.83 1.92 -5.93
C VAL A 264 11.44 2.00 -5.35
N VAL A 265 10.88 3.21 -5.35
CA VAL A 265 9.53 3.47 -4.86
C VAL A 265 8.55 3.48 -6.02
N GLY A 266 7.47 2.71 -5.87
CA GLY A 266 6.34 2.67 -6.78
C GLY A 266 5.05 3.16 -6.12
N ARG A 267 4.07 3.50 -6.95
CA ARG A 267 2.71 3.86 -6.52
C ARG A 267 1.68 3.14 -7.37
N ALA A 268 0.54 2.82 -6.78
CA ALA A 268 -0.57 2.19 -7.49
C ALA A 268 -1.86 2.98 -7.26
N ALA A 269 -2.73 2.99 -8.26
CA ALA A 269 -4.03 3.64 -8.15
C ALA A 269 -4.89 3.00 -7.05
N GLY A 270 -5.44 3.84 -6.16
CA GLY A 270 -6.26 3.40 -5.03
C GLY A 270 -5.49 2.64 -3.94
N VAL A 271 -4.18 2.85 -3.84
CA VAL A 271 -3.30 2.36 -2.77
C VAL A 271 -2.59 3.56 -2.15
N SER A 272 -2.72 3.74 -0.85
CA SER A 272 -2.14 4.87 -0.12
C SER A 272 -0.68 4.62 0.28
N MET A 273 -0.33 3.35 0.56
CA MET A 273 1.01 2.98 0.95
C MET A 273 1.99 3.00 -0.23
N PRO A 274 3.27 3.37 -0.03
CA PRO A 274 4.30 3.22 -1.04
C PRO A 274 4.61 1.74 -1.27
N ILE A 275 4.88 1.38 -2.53
CA ILE A 275 5.35 0.04 -2.91
C ILE A 275 6.85 0.13 -3.09
N ILE A 276 7.61 -0.78 -2.47
CA ILE A 276 9.06 -0.72 -2.45
C ILE A 276 9.64 -1.99 -3.11
N ALA A 277 10.54 -1.79 -4.07
CA ALA A 277 11.35 -2.85 -4.63
C ALA A 277 12.79 -2.70 -4.15
N ASN A 278 13.39 -3.80 -3.66
CA ASN A 278 14.80 -3.90 -3.34
C ASN A 278 15.55 -4.37 -4.59
N VAL A 279 16.49 -3.59 -5.05
CA VAL A 279 17.30 -3.91 -6.23
C VAL A 279 18.71 -4.21 -5.82
N LYS A 280 19.16 -5.43 -6.13
CA LYS A 280 20.55 -5.87 -5.97
C LYS A 280 21.26 -5.75 -7.31
N VAL A 281 22.32 -4.96 -7.36
CA VAL A 281 23.22 -4.86 -8.50
C VAL A 281 24.40 -5.78 -8.26
N THR A 282 24.69 -6.64 -9.21
CA THR A 282 25.82 -7.58 -9.16
C THR A 282 26.91 -7.17 -10.15
N ALA A 283 28.17 -7.46 -9.82
CA ALA A 283 29.31 -7.32 -10.71
C ALA A 283 30.13 -8.60 -10.67
N LYS A 284 30.96 -8.80 -11.68
CA LYS A 284 31.97 -9.85 -11.68
C LYS A 284 33.19 -9.38 -10.91
N HIS A 285 33.77 -10.25 -10.08
CA HIS A 285 34.87 -9.87 -9.21
C HIS A 285 36.23 -10.31 -9.81
N ILE A 286 37.23 -9.44 -9.72
CA ILE A 286 38.59 -9.77 -10.08
C ILE A 286 39.14 -10.74 -9.03
N VAL A 287 39.46 -11.95 -9.45
CA VAL A 287 40.08 -12.98 -8.61
C VAL A 287 41.59 -13.08 -8.81
N GLY A 288 42.13 -12.39 -9.82
CA GLY A 288 43.55 -12.30 -10.10
C GLY A 288 43.84 -11.67 -11.46
N PHE A 289 45.09 -11.65 -11.84
CA PHE A 289 45.55 -11.15 -13.14
C PHE A 289 46.37 -12.24 -13.86
N LYS A 290 46.44 -12.12 -15.16
CA LYS A 290 47.41 -12.93 -15.94
C LYS A 290 48.81 -12.40 -15.71
N GLU A 291 49.77 -13.30 -15.46
CA GLU A 291 51.13 -12.92 -15.25
C GLU A 291 51.71 -12.17 -16.46
N LEU A 292 52.50 -11.15 -16.18
CA LEU A 292 53.25 -10.39 -17.17
C LEU A 292 54.70 -10.94 -17.25
N PRO A 293 55.25 -11.17 -18.44
CA PRO A 293 56.65 -11.55 -18.58
C PRO A 293 57.56 -10.43 -18.03
N ALA A 294 58.63 -10.81 -17.38
CA ALA A 294 59.63 -9.82 -16.94
C ALA A 294 60.23 -9.09 -18.15
N LEU A 295 60.49 -7.82 -17.97
CA LEU A 295 61.13 -6.98 -18.98
C LEU A 295 62.60 -6.82 -18.64
N ASP A 296 63.49 -7.24 -19.57
CA ASP A 296 64.95 -7.06 -19.45
C ASP A 296 65.36 -5.70 -20.03
N ARG A 297 66.07 -4.92 -19.26
CA ARG A 297 66.52 -3.57 -19.64
C ARG A 297 67.97 -3.37 -19.18
N LEU A 298 68.64 -2.40 -19.79
CA LEU A 298 69.95 -1.95 -19.33
C LEU A 298 69.78 -0.87 -18.25
N THR A 299 70.73 -0.77 -17.33
CA THR A 299 70.83 0.36 -16.43
C THR A 299 70.93 1.66 -17.25
N GLY A 300 70.27 2.75 -16.78
CA GLY A 300 70.21 4.00 -17.51
C GLY A 300 68.98 4.12 -18.44
N THR A 301 68.20 3.04 -18.63
CA THR A 301 66.96 3.11 -19.42
C THR A 301 65.99 4.11 -18.78
N SER A 302 65.52 5.07 -19.57
CA SER A 302 64.54 6.04 -19.10
C SER A 302 63.20 5.41 -18.81
N ARG A 303 62.35 6.07 -17.98
CA ARG A 303 61.02 5.56 -17.62
C ARG A 303 60.13 5.29 -18.84
N GLY A 304 60.15 6.15 -19.87
CA GLY A 304 59.38 5.94 -21.09
C GLY A 304 59.85 4.79 -21.95
N GLU A 305 61.14 4.49 -21.91
CA GLU A 305 61.77 3.43 -22.69
C GLU A 305 61.65 2.03 -22.01
N LEU A 306 61.15 1.98 -20.76
CA LEU A 306 60.85 0.68 -20.12
C LEU A 306 59.78 -0.08 -20.90
N ASN A 307 58.93 0.62 -21.66
CA ASN A 307 57.82 0.04 -22.44
C ASN A 307 56.88 -0.80 -21.59
N LEU A 308 56.45 -0.27 -20.45
CA LEU A 308 55.51 -0.96 -19.58
C LEU A 308 54.18 -1.16 -20.31
N PRO A 309 53.48 -2.28 -20.09
CA PRO A 309 52.22 -2.55 -20.74
C PRO A 309 51.16 -1.47 -20.52
N THR A 310 50.35 -1.17 -21.52
CA THR A 310 49.20 -0.24 -21.42
C THR A 310 47.90 -0.93 -21.10
N GLU A 311 47.85 -2.27 -21.16
CA GLU A 311 46.73 -3.14 -20.84
C GLU A 311 47.17 -4.32 -20.02
N VAL A 312 46.29 -4.81 -19.15
CA VAL A 312 46.47 -6.06 -18.40
C VAL A 312 45.21 -6.90 -18.54
N ILE A 313 45.35 -8.22 -18.28
CA ILE A 313 44.23 -9.15 -18.33
C ILE A 313 43.86 -9.54 -16.92
N ALA A 314 42.65 -9.17 -16.48
CA ALA A 314 42.07 -9.61 -15.22
C ALA A 314 41.34 -10.95 -15.42
N LYS A 315 41.47 -11.84 -14.45
CA LYS A 315 40.71 -13.08 -14.31
C LYS A 315 39.54 -12.83 -13.39
N LEU A 316 38.34 -13.26 -13.78
CA LEU A 316 37.11 -13.01 -13.05
C LEU A 316 36.59 -14.26 -12.34
N ASP A 317 35.75 -14.07 -11.35
CA ASP A 317 35.16 -15.12 -10.51
C ASP A 317 34.30 -16.14 -11.28
N ASP A 318 33.75 -15.75 -12.43
CA ASP A 318 33.04 -16.65 -13.34
C ASP A 318 33.94 -17.44 -14.30
N GLY A 319 35.25 -17.30 -14.14
CA GLY A 319 36.26 -17.95 -14.99
C GLY A 319 36.54 -17.22 -16.31
N SER A 320 35.86 -16.14 -16.60
CA SER A 320 36.14 -15.32 -17.78
C SER A 320 37.35 -14.40 -17.57
N GLU A 321 37.88 -13.86 -18.65
CA GLU A 321 38.96 -12.87 -18.63
C GLU A 321 38.52 -11.57 -19.27
N THR A 322 39.00 -10.44 -18.77
CA THR A 322 38.77 -9.13 -19.36
C THR A 322 40.03 -8.29 -19.42
N LYS A 323 40.16 -7.49 -20.48
CA LYS A 323 41.22 -6.50 -20.60
C LYS A 323 40.83 -5.25 -19.83
N LEU A 324 41.79 -4.72 -19.08
CA LEU A 324 41.71 -3.45 -18.38
C LEU A 324 42.87 -2.55 -18.84
N LYS A 325 42.59 -1.30 -19.07
CA LYS A 325 43.62 -0.30 -19.36
C LYS A 325 44.39 0.01 -18.09
N VAL A 326 45.68 0.18 -18.22
CA VAL A 326 46.55 0.68 -17.16
C VAL A 326 46.49 2.21 -17.20
N ILE A 327 46.06 2.81 -16.10
CA ILE A 327 46.02 4.26 -15.91
C ILE A 327 47.43 4.77 -15.60
N SER A 328 48.11 4.09 -14.70
CA SER A 328 49.47 4.40 -14.30
C SER A 328 50.18 3.18 -13.74
N TRP A 329 51.52 3.18 -13.82
CA TRP A 329 52.39 2.32 -13.06
C TRP A 329 53.02 3.18 -11.95
N ASP A 330 52.94 2.69 -10.72
CA ASP A 330 53.42 3.43 -9.56
C ASP A 330 54.95 3.34 -9.47
N ASP A 331 55.61 4.50 -9.65
CA ASP A 331 57.04 4.63 -9.61
C ASP A 331 57.57 4.76 -8.17
N ASP A 332 56.78 5.32 -7.26
CA ASP A 332 57.17 5.48 -5.85
C ASP A 332 57.40 4.13 -5.17
N VAL A 333 56.53 3.18 -5.46
CA VAL A 333 56.66 1.80 -4.95
C VAL A 333 57.84 1.06 -5.61
N SER A 334 58.09 1.30 -6.90
CA SER A 334 59.20 0.64 -7.61
C SER A 334 60.56 1.16 -7.16
N ASN A 335 60.67 2.41 -6.67
CA ASN A 335 61.92 3.11 -6.39
C ASN A 335 62.92 3.07 -7.57
N TYR A 336 62.41 2.96 -8.80
CA TYR A 336 63.25 2.94 -9.99
C TYR A 336 63.55 4.33 -10.52
N SER A 337 64.81 4.56 -10.85
CA SER A 337 65.27 5.71 -11.63
C SER A 337 66.31 5.26 -12.65
N PRO A 338 66.62 6.01 -13.68
CA PRO A 338 67.68 5.67 -14.62
C PRO A 338 69.06 5.50 -13.96
N SER A 339 69.30 6.11 -12.81
CA SER A 339 70.52 6.01 -12.00
C SER A 339 70.50 4.84 -11.00
N SER A 340 69.37 4.08 -10.94
CA SER A 340 69.27 2.93 -10.03
C SER A 340 70.28 1.82 -10.42
N PRO A 341 70.83 1.08 -9.43
CA PRO A 341 71.75 0.00 -9.69
C PRO A 341 71.08 -1.17 -10.45
N PRO A 342 71.85 -2.08 -11.05
CA PRO A 342 71.30 -3.34 -11.58
C PRO A 342 70.50 -4.05 -10.52
N GLY A 343 69.28 -4.55 -10.89
CA GLY A 343 68.37 -5.16 -9.91
C GLY A 343 67.01 -5.49 -10.49
N THR A 344 66.10 -5.92 -9.61
CA THR A 344 64.72 -6.23 -9.94
C THR A 344 63.80 -5.15 -9.36
N TYR A 345 62.99 -4.54 -10.22
CA TYR A 345 62.08 -3.46 -9.88
C TYR A 345 60.66 -3.92 -10.19
N GLN A 346 59.70 -3.66 -9.27
CA GLN A 346 58.31 -4.02 -9.41
C GLN A 346 57.44 -2.77 -9.48
N PHE A 347 56.67 -2.68 -10.54
CA PHE A 347 55.74 -1.57 -10.77
C PHE A 347 54.32 -2.07 -10.59
N PRO A 348 53.57 -1.69 -9.54
CA PRO A 348 52.16 -1.98 -9.42
C PRO A 348 51.34 -1.10 -10.38
N ALA A 349 50.33 -1.72 -11.02
CA ALA A 349 49.42 -0.99 -11.92
C ALA A 349 48.22 -0.41 -11.16
N ALA A 350 47.87 0.82 -11.48
CA ALA A 350 46.52 1.34 -11.33
C ALA A 350 45.77 1.07 -12.63
N VAL A 351 44.64 0.36 -12.53
CA VAL A 351 43.82 -0.03 -13.69
C VAL A 351 42.50 0.78 -13.73
N GLU A 352 41.91 0.90 -14.91
CA GLU A 352 40.62 1.58 -15.10
C GLU A 352 39.50 0.88 -14.33
N GLU A 353 38.56 1.66 -13.82
CA GLU A 353 37.27 1.12 -13.39
C GLU A 353 36.45 0.76 -14.64
N LYS A 354 35.89 -0.43 -14.66
CA LYS A 354 35.05 -0.92 -15.76
C LYS A 354 33.70 -1.32 -15.23
N ILE A 355 32.64 -0.79 -15.83
CA ILE A 355 31.26 -1.13 -15.44
C ILE A 355 31.08 -2.66 -15.49
N GLY A 356 30.50 -3.24 -14.46
CA GLY A 356 30.27 -4.67 -14.35
C GLY A 356 31.46 -5.47 -13.81
N ILE A 357 32.58 -4.80 -13.51
CA ILE A 357 33.79 -5.42 -12.92
C ILE A 357 34.07 -4.72 -11.59
N ALA A 358 34.21 -5.50 -10.55
CA ALA A 358 34.57 -5.04 -9.21
C ALA A 358 35.90 -5.68 -8.75
N ASN A 359 36.65 -4.95 -7.96
CA ASN A 359 37.89 -5.43 -7.33
C ASN A 359 37.80 -5.22 -5.80
N PRO A 360 36.91 -5.96 -5.11
CA PRO A 360 36.66 -5.76 -3.67
C PRO A 360 37.85 -6.08 -2.79
N ASP A 361 38.75 -6.99 -3.25
CA ASP A 361 39.94 -7.39 -2.53
C ASP A 361 41.15 -6.50 -2.83
N GLU A 362 40.98 -5.40 -3.60
CA GLU A 362 42.03 -4.48 -4.02
C GLU A 362 43.27 -5.20 -4.63
N ARG A 363 43.02 -6.25 -5.41
CA ARG A 363 44.09 -7.06 -6.03
C ARG A 363 44.89 -6.21 -7.00
N LYS A 364 46.21 -6.37 -6.94
CA LYS A 364 47.17 -5.62 -7.77
C LYS A 364 47.91 -6.53 -8.72
N ILE A 365 48.32 -5.99 -9.87
CA ILE A 365 49.24 -6.63 -10.79
C ILE A 365 50.53 -5.82 -10.80
N PHE A 366 51.65 -6.54 -10.93
CA PHE A 366 52.98 -5.95 -10.97
C PHE A 366 53.65 -6.27 -12.29
N GLN A 367 54.30 -5.27 -12.90
CA GLN A 367 55.28 -5.49 -13.94
C GLN A 367 56.67 -5.59 -13.30
N VAL A 368 57.33 -6.67 -13.54
CA VAL A 368 58.72 -6.88 -13.12
C VAL A 368 59.67 -6.40 -14.23
N VAL A 369 60.60 -5.53 -13.88
CA VAL A 369 61.68 -5.08 -14.75
C VAL A 369 63.00 -5.50 -14.14
N GLN A 370 63.78 -6.27 -14.89
CA GLN A 370 65.13 -6.69 -14.51
C GLN A 370 66.13 -5.79 -15.25
N THR A 371 67.00 -5.10 -14.52
CA THR A 371 68.02 -4.26 -15.12
C THR A 371 69.38 -4.87 -14.98
N HIS A 372 70.15 -4.84 -16.06
CA HIS A 372 71.50 -5.39 -16.17
C HIS A 372 72.49 -4.25 -16.38
N ALA A 373 73.69 -4.42 -15.81
CA ALA A 373 74.79 -3.47 -16.01
C ALA A 373 75.20 -3.39 -17.49
N ILE A 374 75.44 -2.15 -17.93
CA ILE A 374 76.05 -1.94 -19.23
C ILE A 374 77.51 -2.51 -19.14
N PRO A 375 77.95 -3.44 -19.98
CA PRO A 375 79.33 -3.90 -19.98
C PRO A 375 80.24 -2.72 -20.29
N GLU A 376 81.10 -2.38 -19.35
CA GLU A 376 82.08 -1.25 -19.52
C GLU A 376 83.03 -1.48 -20.65
N ARG A 377 83.33 -2.72 -21.00
CA ARG A 377 84.28 -3.09 -22.05
C ARG A 377 84.11 -4.56 -22.50
N ILE A 378 83.98 -4.76 -23.78
CA ILE A 378 84.19 -6.08 -24.40
C ILE A 378 85.62 -6.14 -24.75
N GLN A 379 86.41 -6.86 -23.96
CA GLN A 379 87.78 -7.22 -24.36
C GLN A 379 87.68 -8.49 -25.15
N PHE A 380 88.00 -8.37 -26.47
CA PHE A 380 88.27 -9.57 -27.23
C PHE A 380 89.69 -10.05 -26.84
N ALA A 381 89.78 -11.25 -26.38
CA ALA A 381 91.12 -11.90 -26.27
C ALA A 381 91.69 -11.95 -27.67
N THR A 382 92.63 -11.08 -27.96
CA THR A 382 93.39 -11.21 -29.19
C THR A 382 94.40 -12.37 -28.99
N GLU A 383 94.02 -13.56 -29.41
CA GLU A 383 95.04 -14.58 -29.72
C GLU A 383 95.76 -14.10 -30.96
N THR A 384 96.97 -13.63 -30.76
CA THR A 384 97.86 -13.40 -31.87
C THR A 384 98.36 -14.77 -32.38
N ALA A 385 97.69 -15.24 -33.42
CA ALA A 385 98.30 -16.40 -34.17
C ALA A 385 99.44 -15.86 -35.01
N THR A 386 100.63 -16.26 -34.59
CA THR A 386 101.80 -16.04 -35.37
C THR A 386 101.86 -17.12 -36.45
N ILE A 387 101.59 -16.76 -37.69
CA ILE A 387 101.77 -17.65 -38.82
C ILE A 387 103.25 -17.53 -39.20
N LYS A 388 104.01 -18.59 -39.01
CA LYS A 388 105.36 -18.71 -39.58
C LYS A 388 105.18 -19.05 -41.05
N SER A 389 105.76 -18.20 -41.92
CA SER A 389 105.93 -18.50 -43.33
C SER A 389 106.82 -19.74 -43.46
N GLY A 390 106.29 -20.80 -44.03
CA GLY A 390 107.10 -21.97 -44.37
C GLY A 390 108.02 -21.69 -45.54
N GLU A 391 109.23 -21.99 -45.35
CA GLU A 391 110.16 -22.04 -46.44
C GLU A 391 109.84 -23.29 -47.25
N ASN A 392 109.74 -23.11 -48.55
CA ASN A 392 109.68 -24.00 -49.71
C ASN A 392 109.19 -25.44 -49.53
#